data_968163ceec04230a6d03223492a21185
#
_entry.id   968163ceec04230a6d03223492a21185
#
_cell.length_a   1.000
_cell.length_b   1.000
_cell.length_c   1.000
_cell.angle_alpha   90.00
_cell.angle_beta   90.00
_cell.angle_gamma   90.00
#
_symmetry.space_group_name_H-M   'P 1'
#
loop_
_entity.id
_entity.type
_entity.pdbx_description
1 polymer ?
#
loop_
_entity_poly.entity_id
_entity_poly.type
_entity_poly.pdbx_seq_one_letter_code
_entity_poly.pdbx_strand_id
1 'polypeptide(L)'
;MKTIASASLPKNVQMPQYDRQRLTSRIVHFGFGAFHRAHQALLTNRVLNTQGGNWGICEISLFSGDRLMSQLREQDHLYTVLEKGADGNQPIVIGAVNECLNATLDSLAAIIEKFCEPQVAIVSLTITEKGYCIDPSTGSLDVTNPRIIHDLQSPDEPHSAPGIIVEALHRRRERGLPPFTVLSCDNIPDNGHVVKNAILGMAQKRSPELATWIQQQVSFPGTMVDRIVPAATDESLEEIAQALGIADPCGISCEPFIQWVIEDNFVAGRPQWETAGVQMVDDVLPWEQMKLRMLNGSHSFLAYLGYLAGFQHISDCMQDNAFREAAYRLMMTEQAPTLHITNVDLNQYAESLLQRFANPALKHKTWQIAMDGSQKLPQRMLEGIRIHLSRQSDWPLLALGVAGWMRYVSGIDDAGAAIDVRDPLRDKIRALVELSSLSERVSALLSLREIFAPDLVQNPQFVEAIEQAWQNIAQYGAHQAVMQTLKNSQFLPFSGTKRTFVLSALLFLSFFRQDC
;
A
#
# COMPACT_ATOMS: atom_id res chain seq x y z
N MET A 1 3.91 -1.98 35.95
CA MET A 1 4.58 -2.82 34.93
C MET A 1 5.82 -2.11 34.42
N LYS A 2 6.86 -2.86 33.99
CA LYS A 2 8.00 -2.22 33.29
C LYS A 2 7.53 -1.83 31.89
N THR A 3 7.81 -0.61 31.48
CA THR A 3 7.53 -0.09 30.13
C THR A 3 8.81 -0.09 29.29
N ILE A 4 8.70 0.11 27.99
CA ILE A 4 9.86 0.22 27.07
C ILE A 4 10.86 1.27 27.59
N ALA A 5 10.35 2.43 28.07
CA ALA A 5 11.19 3.51 28.62
C ALA A 5 11.95 3.13 29.90
N SER A 6 11.43 2.21 30.71
CA SER A 6 11.99 1.85 32.03
C SER A 6 12.68 0.49 32.09
N ALA A 7 12.59 -0.31 31.02
CA ALA A 7 13.15 -1.66 30.96
C ALA A 7 14.60 -1.67 30.47
N SER A 8 15.37 -2.64 30.94
CA SER A 8 16.65 -3.00 30.31
C SER A 8 16.36 -3.96 29.15
N LEU A 9 16.40 -3.44 27.92
CA LEU A 9 16.11 -4.22 26.73
C LEU A 9 17.35 -4.99 26.22
N PRO A 10 17.17 -6.07 25.45
CA PRO A 10 18.27 -6.79 24.79
C PRO A 10 19.10 -5.87 23.88
N LYS A 11 20.40 -6.17 23.75
CA LYS A 11 21.35 -5.32 23.00
C LYS A 11 21.05 -5.20 21.51
N ASN A 12 20.33 -6.15 20.93
CA ASN A 12 19.92 -6.16 19.51
C ASN A 12 18.70 -5.29 19.24
N VAL A 13 18.06 -4.74 20.27
CA VAL A 13 16.94 -3.79 20.12
C VAL A 13 17.50 -2.42 19.74
N GLN A 14 17.08 -1.89 18.60
CA GLN A 14 17.46 -0.54 18.18
C GLN A 14 16.60 0.49 18.91
N MET A 15 17.25 1.35 19.68
CA MET A 15 16.60 2.43 20.44
C MET A 15 16.75 3.78 19.72
N PRO A 16 15.81 4.74 19.91
CA PRO A 16 16.00 6.11 19.47
C PRO A 16 17.31 6.71 20.03
N GLN A 17 18.11 7.34 19.15
CA GLN A 17 19.40 7.93 19.49
C GLN A 17 19.34 9.47 19.58
N TYR A 18 18.17 10.05 19.45
CA TYR A 18 17.92 11.50 19.52
C TYR A 18 17.21 11.87 20.84
N ASP A 19 17.30 13.15 21.20
CA ASP A 19 16.62 13.70 22.37
C ASP A 19 15.13 13.91 22.08
N ARG A 20 14.29 13.02 22.60
CA ARG A 20 12.84 13.05 22.43
C ARG A 20 12.18 14.27 23.08
N GLN A 21 12.80 14.90 24.09
CA GLN A 21 12.26 16.09 24.74
C GLN A 21 12.29 17.32 23.83
N ARG A 22 13.10 17.30 22.76
CA ARG A 22 13.16 18.37 21.76
C ARG A 22 12.10 18.24 20.67
N LEU A 23 11.39 17.12 20.61
CA LEU A 23 10.35 16.91 19.61
C LEU A 23 9.17 17.83 19.87
N THR A 24 8.63 18.38 18.80
CA THR A 24 7.37 19.14 18.78
C THR A 24 6.45 18.51 17.74
N SER A 25 5.14 18.56 17.97
CA SER A 25 4.14 17.99 17.06
C SER A 25 4.05 18.82 15.76
N ARG A 26 5.03 18.65 14.86
CA ARG A 26 5.06 19.29 13.53
C ARG A 26 4.31 18.49 12.47
N ILE A 27 4.12 17.20 12.71
CA ILE A 27 3.26 16.32 11.93
C ILE A 27 2.09 15.93 12.82
N VAL A 28 0.87 16.11 12.31
CA VAL A 28 -0.35 15.57 12.92
C VAL A 28 -0.86 14.48 12.01
N HIS A 29 -0.99 13.26 12.51
CA HIS A 29 -1.36 12.09 11.73
C HIS A 29 -2.73 11.56 12.12
N PHE A 30 -3.62 11.36 11.14
CA PHE A 30 -4.88 10.66 11.32
C PHE A 30 -4.71 9.15 11.09
N GLY A 31 -4.91 8.36 12.14
CA GLY A 31 -4.97 6.91 12.06
C GLY A 31 -3.71 6.20 12.56
N PHE A 32 -3.62 5.92 13.87
CA PHE A 32 -2.54 5.12 14.48
C PHE A 32 -2.67 3.63 14.11
N GLY A 33 -2.81 3.37 12.80
CA GLY A 33 -2.93 2.03 12.25
C GLY A 33 -1.60 1.28 12.15
N ALA A 34 -1.69 0.00 11.81
CA ALA A 34 -0.52 -0.86 11.64
C ALA A 34 0.44 -0.33 10.58
N PHE A 35 -0.09 0.12 9.44
CA PHE A 35 0.71 0.60 8.34
C PHE A 35 1.50 1.86 8.71
N HIS A 36 0.85 2.89 9.25
CA HIS A 36 1.52 4.14 9.65
C HIS A 36 2.65 3.88 10.65
N ARG A 37 2.39 3.05 11.68
CA ARG A 37 3.38 2.71 12.71
C ARG A 37 4.66 2.11 12.13
N ALA A 38 4.54 1.26 11.12
CA ALA A 38 5.65 0.57 10.47
C ALA A 38 6.17 1.30 9.21
N HIS A 39 5.63 2.46 8.84
CA HIS A 39 5.98 3.18 7.62
C HIS A 39 6.42 4.62 7.91
N GLN A 40 5.52 5.61 7.87
CA GLN A 40 5.88 7.02 8.07
C GLN A 40 6.55 7.28 9.42
N ALA A 41 6.02 6.72 10.51
CA ALA A 41 6.59 6.93 11.83
C ALA A 41 7.99 6.31 11.95
N LEU A 42 8.21 5.11 11.39
CA LEU A 42 9.52 4.48 11.34
C LEU A 42 10.51 5.29 10.49
N LEU A 43 10.11 5.78 9.30
CA LEU A 43 10.97 6.58 8.44
C LEU A 43 11.33 7.92 9.11
N THR A 44 10.37 8.57 9.78
CA THR A 44 10.64 9.78 10.56
C THR A 44 11.61 9.48 11.72
N ASN A 45 11.45 8.34 12.41
CA ASN A 45 12.39 7.89 13.45
C ASN A 45 13.82 7.67 12.89
N ARG A 46 13.94 7.12 11.68
CA ARG A 46 15.25 6.97 11.00
C ARG A 46 15.88 8.33 10.68
N VAL A 47 15.10 9.30 10.18
CA VAL A 47 15.58 10.67 9.95
C VAL A 47 16.07 11.30 11.25
N LEU A 48 15.30 11.21 12.32
CA LEU A 48 15.67 11.78 13.63
C LEU A 48 16.95 11.13 14.18
N ASN A 49 17.14 9.82 13.98
CA ASN A 49 18.37 9.14 14.39
C ASN A 49 19.61 9.62 13.62
N THR A 50 19.48 9.99 12.35
CA THR A 50 20.61 10.37 11.48
C THR A 50 20.86 11.88 11.46
N GLN A 51 19.80 12.68 11.46
CA GLN A 51 19.84 14.13 11.27
C GLN A 51 19.51 14.92 12.55
N GLY A 52 18.89 14.26 13.54
CA GLY A 52 18.32 14.96 14.69
C GLY A 52 17.12 15.83 14.28
N GLY A 53 16.94 16.95 14.98
CA GLY A 53 15.85 17.88 14.72
C GLY A 53 14.69 17.73 15.70
N ASN A 54 13.52 18.30 15.33
CA ASN A 54 12.36 18.40 16.22
C ASN A 54 11.05 17.92 15.57
N TRP A 55 11.11 17.12 14.51
CA TRP A 55 9.96 16.58 13.79
C TRP A 55 9.26 15.47 14.58
N GLY A 56 8.44 15.85 15.56
CA GLY A 56 7.57 14.94 16.28
C GLY A 56 6.24 14.72 15.56
N ILE A 57 5.61 13.59 15.87
CA ILE A 57 4.30 13.19 15.35
C ILE A 57 3.30 13.17 16.49
N CYS A 58 2.19 13.91 16.34
CA CYS A 58 0.99 13.76 17.15
C CYS A 58 0.00 12.80 16.43
N GLU A 59 -0.32 11.69 17.06
CA GLU A 59 -1.27 10.72 16.54
C GLU A 59 -2.70 11.12 16.89
N ILE A 60 -3.60 11.08 15.89
CA ILE A 60 -5.02 11.38 16.09
C ILE A 60 -5.86 10.14 15.82
N SER A 61 -6.75 9.80 16.73
CA SER A 61 -7.82 8.83 16.53
C SER A 61 -9.16 9.46 16.93
N LEU A 62 -10.18 9.33 16.06
CA LEU A 62 -11.46 10.02 16.30
C LEU A 62 -12.42 9.16 17.16
N PHE A 63 -12.97 8.12 16.59
CA PHE A 63 -14.08 7.37 17.18
C PHE A 63 -13.74 5.91 17.53
N SER A 64 -12.47 5.55 17.45
CA SER A 64 -11.98 4.20 17.77
C SER A 64 -10.55 4.28 18.28
N GLY A 65 -10.00 3.16 18.79
CA GLY A 65 -8.61 3.08 19.18
C GLY A 65 -8.26 3.77 20.51
N ASP A 66 -9.25 4.14 21.32
CA ASP A 66 -9.08 4.72 22.67
C ASP A 66 -8.18 3.85 23.55
N ARG A 67 -8.39 2.53 23.55
CA ARG A 67 -7.53 1.58 24.26
C ARG A 67 -6.08 1.63 23.77
N LEU A 68 -5.85 1.61 22.45
CA LEU A 68 -4.50 1.63 21.88
C LEU A 68 -3.80 2.97 22.18
N MET A 69 -4.53 4.10 22.12
CA MET A 69 -4.01 5.42 22.50
C MET A 69 -3.66 5.50 23.99
N SER A 70 -4.50 4.94 24.87
CA SER A 70 -4.19 4.84 26.30
C SER A 70 -2.91 4.03 26.56
N GLN A 71 -2.77 2.87 25.90
CA GLN A 71 -1.58 2.04 26.00
C GLN A 71 -0.33 2.75 25.49
N LEU A 72 -0.43 3.52 24.40
CA LEU A 72 0.67 4.30 23.86
C LEU A 72 1.15 5.38 24.86
N ARG A 73 0.21 6.06 25.55
CA ARG A 73 0.54 7.02 26.62
C ARG A 73 1.24 6.36 27.80
N GLU A 74 0.77 5.20 28.23
CA GLU A 74 1.37 4.43 29.32
C GLU A 74 2.81 4.02 29.02
N GLN A 75 3.20 3.94 27.74
CA GLN A 75 4.54 3.61 27.25
C GLN A 75 5.39 4.83 26.89
N ASP A 76 5.01 6.03 27.32
CA ASP A 76 5.69 7.29 26.95
C ASP A 76 5.76 7.46 25.42
N HIS A 77 4.72 7.08 24.70
CA HIS A 77 4.59 7.12 23.24
C HIS A 77 5.65 6.28 22.49
N LEU A 78 6.34 5.35 23.16
CA LEU A 78 7.24 4.39 22.56
C LEU A 78 6.49 3.13 22.14
N TYR A 79 6.88 2.55 21.01
CA TYR A 79 6.39 1.24 20.58
C TYR A 79 7.41 0.57 19.66
N THR A 80 7.25 -0.72 19.42
CA THR A 80 8.20 -1.52 18.65
C THR A 80 7.68 -1.88 17.28
N VAL A 81 8.52 -1.72 16.27
CA VAL A 81 8.38 -2.34 14.95
C VAL A 81 9.34 -3.53 14.89
N LEU A 82 8.82 -4.73 14.65
CA LEU A 82 9.60 -5.95 14.45
C LEU A 82 9.69 -6.23 12.94
N GLU A 83 10.82 -5.92 12.33
CA GLU A 83 11.11 -6.27 10.94
C GLU A 83 11.46 -7.77 10.87
N LYS A 84 10.63 -8.55 10.13
CA LYS A 84 10.76 -10.01 10.00
C LYS A 84 11.37 -10.36 8.64
N GLY A 85 12.67 -10.57 8.61
CA GLY A 85 13.43 -10.96 7.42
C GLY A 85 13.76 -12.45 7.37
N ALA A 86 14.21 -12.92 6.21
CA ALA A 86 14.66 -14.30 6.02
C ALA A 86 15.91 -14.62 6.89
N ASP A 87 16.75 -13.62 7.13
CA ASP A 87 18.00 -13.74 7.89
C ASP A 87 17.83 -13.47 9.41
N GLY A 88 16.61 -13.20 9.84
CA GLY A 88 16.28 -12.94 11.24
C GLY A 88 15.39 -11.72 11.46
N ASN A 89 15.03 -11.51 12.72
CA ASN A 89 14.12 -10.44 13.13
C ASN A 89 14.90 -9.28 13.75
N GLN A 90 14.54 -8.04 13.38
CA GLN A 90 15.11 -6.82 13.93
C GLN A 90 14.05 -6.02 14.68
N PRO A 91 14.10 -5.97 16.03
CA PRO A 91 13.23 -5.09 16.81
C PRO A 91 13.77 -3.65 16.81
N ILE A 92 12.88 -2.69 16.49
CA ILE A 92 13.20 -1.26 16.42
C ILE A 92 12.19 -0.51 17.27
N VAL A 93 12.64 0.21 18.28
CA VAL A 93 11.78 1.09 19.09
C VAL A 93 11.60 2.42 18.37
N ILE A 94 10.35 2.80 18.18
CA ILE A 94 9.96 4.06 17.55
C ILE A 94 9.71 5.10 18.63
N GLY A 95 10.40 6.22 18.52
CA GLY A 95 10.28 7.37 19.45
C GLY A 95 9.86 8.67 18.77
N ALA A 96 9.54 8.63 17.45
CA ALA A 96 9.14 9.81 16.69
C ALA A 96 7.75 10.34 17.10
N VAL A 97 6.90 9.49 17.69
CA VAL A 97 5.62 9.90 18.25
C VAL A 97 5.87 10.56 19.61
N ASN A 98 5.48 11.83 19.76
CA ASN A 98 5.66 12.58 20.99
C ASN A 98 4.35 12.90 21.70
N GLU A 99 3.21 12.69 21.03
CA GLU A 99 1.89 13.00 21.56
C GLU A 99 0.82 12.15 20.86
N CYS A 100 -0.30 11.91 21.51
CA CYS A 100 -1.48 11.33 20.87
C CYS A 100 -2.77 11.90 21.50
N LEU A 101 -3.79 12.09 20.66
CA LEU A 101 -5.11 12.57 21.05
C LEU A 101 -6.22 11.66 20.49
N ASN A 102 -7.25 11.49 21.30
CA ASN A 102 -8.43 10.71 20.92
C ASN A 102 -9.71 11.47 21.35
N ALA A 103 -10.71 11.51 20.47
CA ALA A 103 -11.92 12.30 20.72
C ALA A 103 -12.69 11.85 21.98
N THR A 104 -12.61 10.56 22.34
CA THR A 104 -13.24 10.03 23.55
C THR A 104 -12.43 10.35 24.81
N LEU A 105 -11.10 10.32 24.74
CA LEU A 105 -10.21 10.53 25.89
C LEU A 105 -9.94 12.02 26.18
N ASP A 106 -9.89 12.85 25.12
CA ASP A 106 -9.44 14.25 25.23
C ASP A 106 -10.51 15.27 24.86
N SER A 107 -11.21 15.11 23.82
CA SER A 107 -12.29 15.87 23.20
C SER A 107 -11.98 16.24 21.74
N LEU A 108 -13.03 16.44 20.96
CA LEU A 108 -12.90 16.93 19.58
C LEU A 108 -12.29 18.33 19.51
N ALA A 109 -12.64 19.20 20.47
CA ALA A 109 -12.10 20.56 20.55
C ALA A 109 -10.58 20.56 20.74
N ALA A 110 -10.05 19.68 21.61
CA ALA A 110 -8.61 19.54 21.82
C ALA A 110 -7.90 19.05 20.53
N ILE A 111 -8.52 18.13 19.79
CA ILE A 111 -8.01 17.68 18.50
C ILE A 111 -7.95 18.83 17.51
N ILE A 112 -9.02 19.61 17.32
CA ILE A 112 -9.05 20.73 16.37
C ILE A 112 -8.01 21.79 16.75
N GLU A 113 -7.86 22.11 18.04
CA GLU A 113 -6.84 23.06 18.50
C GLU A 113 -5.42 22.56 18.25
N LYS A 114 -5.16 21.25 18.30
CA LYS A 114 -3.86 20.67 17.92
C LYS A 114 -3.47 21.01 16.48
N PHE A 115 -4.40 20.93 15.54
CA PHE A 115 -4.14 21.32 14.15
C PHE A 115 -3.89 22.83 13.99
N CYS A 116 -4.35 23.64 14.94
CA CYS A 116 -4.17 25.10 14.95
C CYS A 116 -2.86 25.55 15.61
N GLU A 117 -2.04 24.65 16.14
CA GLU A 117 -0.74 25.01 16.68
C GLU A 117 0.20 25.53 15.56
N PRO A 118 0.93 26.65 15.77
CA PRO A 118 1.72 27.29 14.71
C PRO A 118 2.78 26.39 14.08
N GLN A 119 3.37 25.46 14.85
CA GLN A 119 4.42 24.56 14.39
C GLN A 119 3.94 23.41 13.52
N VAL A 120 2.63 23.14 13.47
CA VAL A 120 2.07 22.05 12.62
C VAL A 120 2.28 22.43 11.15
N ALA A 121 3.08 21.62 10.48
CA ALA A 121 3.49 21.83 9.09
C ALA A 121 2.88 20.80 8.13
N ILE A 122 2.56 19.61 8.62
CA ILE A 122 2.03 18.48 7.82
C ILE A 122 0.88 17.83 8.58
N VAL A 123 -0.22 17.61 7.87
CA VAL A 123 -1.33 16.74 8.28
C VAL A 123 -1.31 15.52 7.38
N SER A 124 -0.97 14.36 7.92
CA SER A 124 -0.92 13.10 7.15
C SER A 124 -2.05 12.16 7.53
N LEU A 125 -2.43 11.27 6.61
CA LEU A 125 -3.62 10.43 6.73
C LEU A 125 -3.34 8.98 6.32
N THR A 126 -3.81 8.05 7.15
CA THR A 126 -4.04 6.64 6.80
C THR A 126 -5.42 6.25 7.35
N ILE A 127 -6.47 6.66 6.65
CA ILE A 127 -7.88 6.59 7.09
C ILE A 127 -8.73 5.67 6.23
N THR A 128 -8.11 5.01 5.26
CA THR A 128 -8.72 4.18 4.22
C THR A 128 -9.66 4.97 3.28
N GLU A 129 -10.03 4.37 2.16
CA GLU A 129 -10.86 5.02 1.14
C GLU A 129 -12.15 5.65 1.70
N LYS A 130 -12.80 4.94 2.63
CA LYS A 130 -14.06 5.41 3.25
C LYS A 130 -13.89 6.67 4.10
N GLY A 131 -12.70 6.90 4.63
CA GLY A 131 -12.40 8.06 5.49
C GLY A 131 -12.44 9.41 4.74
N TYR A 132 -12.21 9.39 3.42
CA TYR A 132 -12.25 10.59 2.58
C TYR A 132 -13.67 11.04 2.22
N CYS A 133 -14.69 10.21 2.44
CA CYS A 133 -16.08 10.50 2.12
C CYS A 133 -16.27 10.94 0.65
N ILE A 134 -15.61 10.26 -0.28
CA ILE A 134 -15.70 10.48 -1.73
C ILE A 134 -16.69 9.49 -2.33
N ASP A 135 -17.49 9.94 -3.26
CA ASP A 135 -18.29 9.08 -4.14
C ASP A 135 -17.37 8.44 -5.19
N PRO A 136 -17.20 7.11 -5.17
CA PRO A 136 -16.28 6.43 -6.10
C PRO A 136 -16.64 6.60 -7.58
N SER A 137 -17.91 6.88 -7.89
CA SER A 137 -18.40 7.03 -9.27
C SER A 137 -18.05 8.39 -9.88
N THR A 138 -17.92 9.43 -9.05
CA THR A 138 -17.67 10.81 -9.49
C THR A 138 -16.31 11.35 -9.09
N GLY A 139 -15.63 10.71 -8.12
CA GLY A 139 -14.40 11.22 -7.51
C GLY A 139 -14.59 12.51 -6.71
N SER A 140 -15.84 12.91 -6.44
CA SER A 140 -16.20 14.13 -5.71
C SER A 140 -16.65 13.82 -4.29
N LEU A 141 -16.66 14.83 -3.42
CA LEU A 141 -17.18 14.68 -2.05
C LEU A 141 -18.62 14.13 -2.08
N ASP A 142 -18.88 13.05 -1.35
CA ASP A 142 -20.21 12.49 -1.18
C ASP A 142 -21.03 13.33 -0.19
N VAL A 143 -21.82 14.25 -0.73
CA VAL A 143 -22.68 15.13 0.07
C VAL A 143 -23.89 14.41 0.69
N THR A 144 -24.11 13.13 0.35
CA THR A 144 -25.16 12.29 0.95
C THR A 144 -24.63 11.50 2.14
N ASN A 145 -23.31 11.48 2.36
CA ASN A 145 -22.69 10.83 3.50
C ASN A 145 -23.14 11.47 4.82
N PRO A 146 -23.67 10.70 5.78
CA PRO A 146 -24.19 11.24 7.05
C PRO A 146 -23.20 12.11 7.83
N ARG A 147 -21.90 11.78 7.79
CA ARG A 147 -20.87 12.60 8.45
C ARG A 147 -20.69 13.95 7.75
N ILE A 148 -20.72 13.98 6.42
CA ILE A 148 -20.60 15.21 5.65
C ILE A 148 -21.85 16.10 5.87
N ILE A 149 -23.04 15.52 5.90
CA ILE A 149 -24.28 16.24 6.23
C ILE A 149 -24.17 16.89 7.60
N HIS A 150 -23.72 16.14 8.62
CA HIS A 150 -23.50 16.65 9.97
C HIS A 150 -22.50 17.81 9.97
N ASP A 151 -21.33 17.64 9.34
CA ASP A 151 -20.24 18.63 9.35
C ASP A 151 -20.61 19.93 8.61
N LEU A 152 -21.50 19.86 7.62
CA LEU A 152 -22.05 21.04 6.94
C LEU A 152 -23.06 21.79 7.82
N GLN A 153 -23.78 21.10 8.71
CA GLN A 153 -24.75 21.68 9.65
C GLN A 153 -24.07 22.21 10.92
N SER A 154 -22.98 21.56 11.36
CA SER A 154 -22.22 21.88 12.57
C SER A 154 -20.72 21.95 12.24
N PRO A 155 -20.27 22.96 11.48
CA PRO A 155 -18.91 23.02 10.94
C PRO A 155 -17.81 23.23 12.00
N ASP A 156 -18.16 23.67 13.18
CA ASP A 156 -17.30 23.87 14.35
C ASP A 156 -17.15 22.59 15.22
N GLU A 157 -18.00 21.57 14.98
CA GLU A 157 -17.97 20.26 15.63
C GLU A 157 -17.95 19.11 14.60
N PRO A 158 -16.99 19.05 13.66
CA PRO A 158 -17.00 18.10 12.58
C PRO A 158 -16.67 16.67 13.03
N HIS A 159 -17.29 15.68 12.38
CA HIS A 159 -17.13 14.24 12.65
C HIS A 159 -16.39 13.49 11.54
N SER A 160 -16.07 14.13 10.43
CA SER A 160 -15.28 13.55 9.35
C SER A 160 -13.86 14.12 9.31
N ALA A 161 -12.89 13.37 8.76
CA ALA A 161 -11.56 13.88 8.56
C ALA A 161 -11.54 15.12 7.63
N PRO A 162 -12.25 15.14 6.49
CA PRO A 162 -12.38 16.36 5.68
C PRO A 162 -12.95 17.54 6.45
N GLY A 163 -13.98 17.34 7.27
CA GLY A 163 -14.59 18.40 8.09
C GLY A 163 -13.61 18.97 9.10
N ILE A 164 -12.87 18.12 9.82
CA ILE A 164 -11.87 18.55 10.82
C ILE A 164 -10.73 19.33 10.16
N ILE A 165 -10.21 18.86 9.03
CA ILE A 165 -9.13 19.55 8.32
C ILE A 165 -9.60 20.91 7.80
N VAL A 166 -10.81 21.00 7.24
CA VAL A 166 -11.38 22.27 6.76
C VAL A 166 -11.63 23.23 7.91
N GLU A 167 -12.16 22.77 9.05
CA GLU A 167 -12.32 23.58 10.25
C GLU A 167 -10.98 24.11 10.78
N ALA A 168 -9.97 23.26 10.85
CA ALA A 168 -8.64 23.65 11.26
C ALA A 168 -8.03 24.72 10.32
N LEU A 169 -8.14 24.54 9.01
CA LEU A 169 -7.68 25.50 8.01
C LEU A 169 -8.44 26.82 8.09
N HIS A 170 -9.74 26.78 8.35
CA HIS A 170 -10.56 27.97 8.60
C HIS A 170 -10.04 28.76 9.82
N ARG A 171 -9.86 28.10 10.98
CA ARG A 171 -9.33 28.75 12.18
C ARG A 171 -7.91 29.29 11.99
N ARG A 172 -7.05 28.55 11.31
CA ARG A 172 -5.68 29.01 10.99
C ARG A 172 -5.71 30.27 10.14
N ARG A 173 -6.55 30.34 9.11
CA ARG A 173 -6.74 31.53 8.27
C ARG A 173 -7.21 32.72 9.10
N GLU A 174 -8.22 32.55 9.95
CA GLU A 174 -8.73 33.62 10.81
C GLU A 174 -7.70 34.12 11.82
N ARG A 175 -6.85 33.22 12.32
CA ARG A 175 -5.77 33.57 13.28
C ARG A 175 -4.50 34.07 12.58
N GLY A 176 -4.47 34.19 11.27
CA GLY A 176 -3.27 34.59 10.50
C GLY A 176 -2.12 33.59 10.57
N LEU A 177 -2.41 32.31 10.85
CA LEU A 177 -1.41 31.24 10.89
C LEU A 177 -1.15 30.70 9.48
N PRO A 178 0.09 30.23 9.19
CA PRO A 178 0.40 29.61 7.90
C PRO A 178 -0.40 28.32 7.72
N PRO A 179 -0.74 27.92 6.47
CA PRO A 179 -1.35 26.63 6.18
C PRO A 179 -0.35 25.49 6.47
N PHE A 180 -0.88 24.26 6.47
CA PHE A 180 -0.09 23.02 6.48
C PHE A 180 -0.27 22.28 5.15
N THR A 181 0.62 21.33 4.86
CA THR A 181 0.48 20.37 3.77
C THR A 181 -0.45 19.23 4.21
N VAL A 182 -1.35 18.78 3.33
CA VAL A 182 -2.20 17.61 3.58
C VAL A 182 -1.68 16.43 2.76
N LEU A 183 -1.22 15.38 3.43
CA LEU A 183 -0.46 14.27 2.85
C LEU A 183 -1.19 12.95 3.07
N SER A 184 -1.84 12.43 2.02
CA SER A 184 -2.38 11.08 2.09
C SER A 184 -1.27 10.03 1.99
N CYS A 185 -1.24 9.09 2.92
CA CYS A 185 -0.38 7.91 2.91
C CYS A 185 -1.20 6.62 2.76
N ASP A 186 -2.44 6.72 2.30
CA ASP A 186 -3.27 5.57 1.98
C ASP A 186 -2.87 4.91 0.67
N ASN A 187 -2.98 3.60 0.62
CA ASN A 187 -2.72 2.80 -0.58
C ASN A 187 -3.95 2.80 -1.51
N ILE A 188 -4.31 3.99 -2.00
CA ILE A 188 -5.40 4.21 -2.97
C ILE A 188 -4.84 4.93 -4.20
N PRO A 189 -5.37 4.68 -5.41
CA PRO A 189 -4.92 5.37 -6.61
C PRO A 189 -5.10 6.87 -6.49
N ASP A 190 -4.09 7.61 -6.97
CA ASP A 190 -4.13 9.08 -7.05
C ASP A 190 -4.54 9.75 -5.71
N ASN A 191 -3.95 9.28 -4.62
CA ASN A 191 -4.34 9.65 -3.27
C ASN A 191 -4.25 11.16 -2.98
N GLY A 192 -3.30 11.87 -3.59
CA GLY A 192 -3.18 13.33 -3.50
C GLY A 192 -4.40 14.06 -4.04
N HIS A 193 -4.91 13.64 -5.22
CA HIS A 193 -6.13 14.20 -5.80
C HIS A 193 -7.38 13.80 -5.02
N VAL A 194 -7.45 12.57 -4.52
CA VAL A 194 -8.58 12.11 -3.69
C VAL A 194 -8.73 12.99 -2.45
N VAL A 195 -7.65 13.21 -1.70
CA VAL A 195 -7.72 14.06 -0.51
C VAL A 195 -7.99 15.53 -0.87
N LYS A 196 -7.40 16.03 -1.95
CA LYS A 196 -7.66 17.38 -2.45
C LYS A 196 -9.15 17.59 -2.79
N ASN A 197 -9.76 16.65 -3.51
CA ASN A 197 -11.17 16.71 -3.86
C ASN A 197 -12.07 16.68 -2.63
N ALA A 198 -11.75 15.84 -1.64
CA ALA A 198 -12.48 15.80 -0.37
C ALA A 198 -12.44 17.14 0.37
N ILE A 199 -11.26 17.71 0.53
CA ILE A 199 -11.03 18.96 1.28
C ILE A 199 -11.64 20.15 0.54
N LEU A 200 -11.36 20.30 -0.76
CA LEU A 200 -11.93 21.40 -1.55
C LEU A 200 -13.46 21.29 -1.69
N GLY A 201 -13.99 20.07 -1.88
CA GLY A 201 -15.43 19.85 -1.91
C GLY A 201 -16.13 20.26 -0.62
N MET A 202 -15.54 19.89 0.53
CA MET A 202 -16.05 20.30 1.85
C MET A 202 -15.94 21.81 2.06
N ALA A 203 -14.79 22.40 1.74
CA ALA A 203 -14.57 23.83 1.86
C ALA A 203 -15.51 24.65 0.96
N GLN A 204 -15.74 24.20 -0.28
CA GLN A 204 -16.64 24.87 -1.24
C GLN A 204 -18.09 24.91 -0.74
N LYS A 205 -18.53 23.85 -0.06
CA LYS A 205 -19.89 23.79 0.52
C LYS A 205 -20.02 24.68 1.75
N ARG A 206 -18.92 24.91 2.48
CA ARG A 206 -18.88 25.79 3.66
C ARG A 206 -18.74 27.26 3.28
N SER A 207 -17.75 27.62 2.47
CA SER A 207 -17.47 28.96 1.98
C SER A 207 -16.60 28.90 0.72
N PRO A 208 -17.08 29.49 -0.43
CA PRO A 208 -16.28 29.58 -1.64
C PRO A 208 -14.95 30.33 -1.46
N GLU A 209 -14.91 31.34 -0.59
CA GLU A 209 -13.70 32.11 -0.27
C GLU A 209 -12.67 31.25 0.47
N LEU A 210 -13.12 30.37 1.38
CA LEU A 210 -12.26 29.42 2.08
C LEU A 210 -11.70 28.40 1.10
N ALA A 211 -12.54 27.87 0.20
CA ALA A 211 -12.10 26.92 -0.82
C ALA A 211 -11.04 27.53 -1.74
N THR A 212 -11.24 28.77 -2.19
CA THR A 212 -10.26 29.51 -3.00
C THR A 212 -8.93 29.69 -2.26
N TRP A 213 -8.97 30.06 -0.97
CA TRP A 213 -7.78 30.21 -0.16
C TRP A 213 -7.05 28.87 0.01
N ILE A 214 -7.77 27.78 0.32
CA ILE A 214 -7.18 26.43 0.44
C ILE A 214 -6.54 26.01 -0.87
N GLN A 215 -7.21 26.20 -2.00
CA GLN A 215 -6.69 25.84 -3.32
C GLN A 215 -5.38 26.58 -3.67
N GLN A 216 -5.21 27.80 -3.19
CA GLN A 216 -4.03 28.62 -3.47
C GLN A 216 -2.89 28.41 -2.47
N GLN A 217 -3.19 28.05 -1.23
CA GLN A 217 -2.22 28.08 -0.13
C GLN A 217 -1.85 26.70 0.42
N VAL A 218 -2.69 25.70 0.23
CA VAL A 218 -2.47 24.33 0.74
C VAL A 218 -1.95 23.43 -0.37
N SER A 219 -0.96 22.62 -0.08
CA SER A 219 -0.49 21.57 -0.99
C SER A 219 -1.05 20.19 -0.63
N PHE A 220 -1.21 19.35 -1.65
CA PHE A 220 -1.74 17.99 -1.55
C PHE A 220 -0.84 17.04 -2.35
N PRO A 221 0.39 16.78 -1.89
CA PRO A 221 1.31 15.90 -2.60
C PRO A 221 0.73 14.51 -2.79
N GLY A 222 0.89 13.94 -3.98
CA GLY A 222 0.66 12.55 -4.23
C GLY A 222 1.75 11.69 -3.56
N THR A 223 1.40 10.49 -3.13
CA THR A 223 2.36 9.54 -2.56
C THR A 223 2.15 8.13 -3.08
N MET A 224 3.23 7.38 -3.20
CA MET A 224 3.19 5.92 -3.38
C MET A 224 3.85 5.27 -2.18
N VAL A 225 3.09 4.45 -1.46
CA VAL A 225 3.53 3.75 -0.26
C VAL A 225 3.59 2.25 -0.54
N ASP A 226 4.64 1.59 -0.08
CA ASP A 226 4.78 0.14 -0.21
C ASP A 226 5.53 -0.48 0.98
N ARG A 227 4.82 -1.30 1.72
CA ARG A 227 5.32 -2.20 2.75
C ARG A 227 4.24 -3.21 3.10
N ILE A 228 4.59 -4.48 3.27
CA ILE A 228 3.68 -5.48 3.82
C ILE A 228 3.70 -5.37 5.35
N VAL A 229 2.56 -4.97 5.91
CA VAL A 229 2.34 -4.85 7.35
C VAL A 229 1.07 -5.61 7.70
N PRO A 230 1.16 -6.87 8.14
CA PRO A 230 -0.01 -7.63 8.60
C PRO A 230 -0.66 -6.97 9.83
N ALA A 231 -1.95 -7.18 9.99
CA ALA A 231 -2.63 -6.77 11.22
C ALA A 231 -1.99 -7.44 12.45
N ALA A 232 -1.93 -6.73 13.57
CA ALA A 232 -1.43 -7.29 14.81
C ALA A 232 -2.32 -8.45 15.29
N THR A 233 -1.70 -9.54 15.72
CA THR A 233 -2.34 -10.71 16.31
C THR A 233 -1.70 -10.98 17.67
N ASP A 234 -2.37 -11.76 18.53
CA ASP A 234 -1.78 -12.17 19.81
C ASP A 234 -0.44 -12.88 19.62
N GLU A 235 -0.32 -13.75 18.58
CA GLU A 235 0.93 -14.41 18.21
C GLU A 235 2.04 -13.40 17.86
N SER A 236 1.73 -12.38 17.04
CA SER A 236 2.71 -11.36 16.65
C SER A 236 3.14 -10.46 17.82
N LEU A 237 2.22 -10.15 18.73
CA LEU A 237 2.54 -9.40 19.95
C LEU A 237 3.39 -10.23 20.93
N GLU A 238 3.15 -11.53 21.00
CA GLU A 238 3.98 -12.43 21.80
C GLU A 238 5.40 -12.56 21.24
N GLU A 239 5.57 -12.67 19.91
CA GLU A 239 6.88 -12.63 19.27
C GLU A 239 7.64 -11.34 19.59
N ILE A 240 6.97 -10.19 19.58
CA ILE A 240 7.56 -8.90 19.96
C ILE A 240 7.95 -8.91 21.43
N ALA A 241 7.06 -9.41 22.31
CA ALA A 241 7.34 -9.50 23.74
C ALA A 241 8.56 -10.40 24.03
N GLN A 242 8.73 -11.50 23.31
CA GLN A 242 9.89 -12.37 23.40
C GLN A 242 11.18 -11.64 22.95
N ALA A 243 11.10 -10.87 21.85
CA ALA A 243 12.25 -10.11 21.34
C ALA A 243 12.69 -8.99 22.29
N LEU A 244 11.74 -8.39 23.05
CA LEU A 244 12.00 -7.29 23.97
C LEU A 244 12.27 -7.76 25.42
N GLY A 245 11.80 -8.93 25.80
CA GLY A 245 11.72 -9.38 27.19
C GLY A 245 10.62 -8.72 28.02
N ILE A 246 9.75 -7.93 27.41
CA ILE A 246 8.59 -7.26 28.01
C ILE A 246 7.44 -7.16 26.99
N ALA A 247 6.21 -7.04 27.48
CA ALA A 247 5.05 -6.83 26.61
C ALA A 247 5.04 -5.42 25.98
N ASP A 248 4.67 -5.37 24.70
CA ASP A 248 4.40 -4.12 23.97
C ASP A 248 3.05 -4.23 23.24
N PRO A 249 1.95 -3.74 23.83
CA PRO A 249 0.62 -3.81 23.22
C PRO A 249 0.46 -2.92 21.98
N CYS A 250 1.38 -1.98 21.76
CA CYS A 250 1.40 -1.12 20.59
C CYS A 250 2.36 -1.61 19.50
N GLY A 251 3.02 -2.75 19.70
CA GLY A 251 3.96 -3.32 18.75
C GLY A 251 3.32 -3.75 17.44
N ILE A 252 4.11 -3.80 16.37
CA ILE A 252 3.68 -4.24 15.03
C ILE A 252 4.81 -4.97 14.31
N SER A 253 4.47 -6.05 13.59
CA SER A 253 5.41 -6.78 12.74
C SER A 253 5.24 -6.39 11.28
N CYS A 254 6.33 -6.39 10.52
CA CYS A 254 6.33 -6.07 9.10
C CYS A 254 7.50 -6.74 8.37
N GLU A 255 7.52 -6.64 7.04
CA GLU A 255 8.69 -7.01 6.24
C GLU A 255 9.82 -5.98 6.38
N PRO A 256 11.08 -6.34 6.06
CA PRO A 256 12.20 -5.39 6.05
C PRO A 256 12.10 -4.37 4.92
N PHE A 257 11.50 -4.73 3.78
CA PHE A 257 11.32 -3.83 2.65
C PHE A 257 10.39 -2.67 3.01
N ILE A 258 10.79 -1.48 2.61
CA ILE A 258 9.99 -0.26 2.73
C ILE A 258 10.27 0.64 1.54
N GLN A 259 9.21 1.18 0.93
CA GLN A 259 9.31 2.20 -0.10
C GLN A 259 8.28 3.29 0.14
N TRP A 260 8.72 4.52 -0.02
CA TRP A 260 7.87 5.70 -0.01
C TRP A 260 8.35 6.67 -1.09
N VAL A 261 7.45 7.05 -1.97
CA VAL A 261 7.68 8.06 -3.00
C VAL A 261 6.71 9.19 -2.76
N ILE A 262 7.18 10.42 -2.79
CA ILE A 262 6.39 11.61 -2.43
C ILE A 262 6.68 12.71 -3.46
N GLU A 263 5.64 13.40 -3.92
CA GLU A 263 5.80 14.65 -4.65
C GLU A 263 6.35 15.74 -3.72
N ASP A 264 7.47 16.36 -4.09
CA ASP A 264 8.15 17.35 -3.22
C ASP A 264 7.47 18.72 -3.28
N ASN A 265 6.25 18.79 -2.78
CA ASN A 265 5.43 19.99 -2.74
C ASN A 265 4.89 20.25 -1.33
N PHE A 266 5.68 20.90 -0.47
CA PHE A 266 5.35 21.17 0.92
C PHE A 266 5.34 22.68 1.21
N VAL A 267 4.24 23.20 1.79
CA VAL A 267 4.06 24.65 2.03
C VAL A 267 4.72 25.15 3.31
N ALA A 268 5.02 24.26 4.27
CA ALA A 268 5.57 24.63 5.58
C ALA A 268 6.82 23.80 5.96
N GLY A 269 7.50 23.25 4.95
CA GLY A 269 8.66 22.38 5.13
C GLY A 269 8.29 20.95 5.52
N ARG A 270 9.29 20.07 5.55
CA ARG A 270 9.19 18.65 5.85
C ARG A 270 10.48 18.11 6.49
N PRO A 271 10.44 16.91 7.11
CA PRO A 271 11.66 16.17 7.45
C PRO A 271 12.48 15.86 6.18
N GLN A 272 13.77 15.69 6.33
CA GLN A 272 14.65 15.23 5.24
C GLN A 272 14.52 13.71 5.04
N TRP A 273 13.31 13.26 4.69
CA TRP A 273 12.99 11.84 4.54
C TRP A 273 13.85 11.11 3.51
N GLU A 274 14.42 11.83 2.52
CA GLU A 274 15.38 11.30 1.56
C GLU A 274 16.62 10.70 2.24
N THR A 275 17.01 11.17 3.41
CA THR A 275 18.12 10.59 4.20
C THR A 275 17.78 9.22 4.80
N ALA A 276 16.50 8.89 4.87
CA ALA A 276 15.98 7.57 5.27
C ALA A 276 15.58 6.70 4.05
N GLY A 277 15.89 7.12 2.82
CA GLY A 277 15.63 6.38 1.59
C GLY A 277 14.28 6.68 0.93
N VAL A 278 13.55 7.70 1.38
CA VAL A 278 12.32 8.15 0.71
C VAL A 278 12.68 8.84 -0.60
N GLN A 279 11.92 8.58 -1.66
CA GLN A 279 12.14 9.16 -2.97
C GLN A 279 11.27 10.41 -3.13
N MET A 280 11.92 11.56 -3.26
CA MET A 280 11.25 12.83 -3.54
C MET A 280 11.22 13.04 -5.05
N VAL A 281 10.04 13.26 -5.63
CA VAL A 281 9.80 13.32 -7.08
C VAL A 281 8.93 14.52 -7.45
N ASP A 282 8.89 14.84 -8.74
CA ASP A 282 7.97 15.86 -9.28
C ASP A 282 6.57 15.28 -9.58
N ASP A 283 6.50 13.97 -9.93
CA ASP A 283 5.27 13.25 -10.28
C ASP A 283 5.34 11.81 -9.76
N VAL A 284 4.37 11.42 -8.95
CA VAL A 284 4.29 10.08 -8.35
C VAL A 284 3.63 9.05 -9.25
N LEU A 285 2.87 9.47 -10.26
CA LEU A 285 2.05 8.58 -11.10
C LEU A 285 2.86 7.44 -11.76
N PRO A 286 4.06 7.66 -12.32
CA PRO A 286 4.86 6.56 -12.87
C PRO A 286 5.23 5.49 -11.84
N TRP A 287 5.50 5.88 -10.61
CA TRP A 287 5.82 4.98 -9.50
C TRP A 287 4.62 4.19 -9.02
N GLU A 288 3.45 4.84 -8.97
CA GLU A 288 2.18 4.21 -8.65
C GLU A 288 1.82 3.15 -9.70
N GLN A 289 1.93 3.48 -10.99
CA GLN A 289 1.68 2.53 -12.07
C GLN A 289 2.65 1.34 -12.03
N MET A 290 3.93 1.58 -11.77
CA MET A 290 4.93 0.52 -11.60
C MET A 290 4.52 -0.45 -10.49
N LYS A 291 4.19 0.06 -9.31
CA LYS A 291 3.75 -0.75 -8.17
C LYS A 291 2.45 -1.50 -8.49
N LEU A 292 1.44 -0.80 -9.03
CA LEU A 292 0.14 -1.41 -9.32
C LEU A 292 0.24 -2.56 -10.32
N ARG A 293 1.06 -2.40 -11.37
CA ARG A 293 1.21 -3.43 -12.39
C ARG A 293 2.19 -4.51 -11.96
N MET A 294 3.44 -4.17 -11.65
CA MET A 294 4.47 -5.18 -11.36
C MET A 294 4.25 -5.87 -10.02
N LEU A 295 4.07 -5.15 -8.91
CA LEU A 295 3.84 -5.76 -7.60
C LEU A 295 2.42 -6.32 -7.50
N ASN A 296 1.42 -5.43 -7.56
CA ASN A 296 0.06 -5.82 -7.23
C ASN A 296 -0.57 -6.72 -8.28
N GLY A 297 -0.23 -6.52 -9.57
CA GLY A 297 -0.69 -7.39 -10.67
C GLY A 297 -0.13 -8.80 -10.56
N SER A 298 1.18 -8.94 -10.34
CA SER A 298 1.82 -10.25 -10.14
C SER A 298 1.33 -10.93 -8.86
N HIS A 299 1.09 -10.17 -7.80
CA HIS A 299 0.52 -10.68 -6.56
C HIS A 299 -0.89 -11.25 -6.77
N SER A 300 -1.74 -10.55 -7.55
CA SER A 300 -3.07 -11.05 -7.93
C SER A 300 -2.99 -12.30 -8.81
N PHE A 301 -2.10 -12.33 -9.79
CA PHE A 301 -1.83 -13.50 -10.64
C PHE A 301 -1.50 -14.74 -9.79
N LEU A 302 -0.53 -14.59 -8.88
CA LEU A 302 -0.12 -15.66 -7.97
C LEU A 302 -1.25 -16.07 -7.02
N ALA A 303 -2.06 -15.11 -6.55
CA ALA A 303 -3.14 -15.37 -5.63
C ALA A 303 -4.25 -16.23 -6.27
N TYR A 304 -4.71 -15.86 -7.46
CA TYR A 304 -5.78 -16.61 -8.11
C TYR A 304 -5.32 -18.00 -8.59
N LEU A 305 -4.25 -18.03 -9.37
CA LEU A 305 -3.76 -19.28 -9.94
C LEU A 305 -3.12 -20.19 -8.89
N GLY A 306 -2.41 -19.61 -7.92
CA GLY A 306 -1.82 -20.35 -6.81
C GLY A 306 -2.88 -20.98 -5.92
N TYR A 307 -3.95 -20.24 -5.58
CA TYR A 307 -5.06 -20.80 -4.82
C TYR A 307 -5.71 -21.98 -5.55
N LEU A 308 -6.03 -21.81 -6.83
CA LEU A 308 -6.60 -22.88 -7.67
C LEU A 308 -5.71 -24.11 -7.73
N ALA A 309 -4.39 -23.92 -7.80
CA ALA A 309 -3.40 -24.99 -7.80
C ALA A 309 -3.14 -25.61 -6.40
N GLY A 310 -3.81 -25.13 -5.33
CA GLY A 310 -3.71 -25.68 -3.98
C GLY A 310 -2.63 -25.04 -3.10
N PHE A 311 -1.94 -23.99 -3.53
CA PHE A 311 -0.97 -23.26 -2.71
C PHE A 311 -1.68 -22.37 -1.68
N GLN A 312 -1.28 -22.50 -0.41
CA GLN A 312 -1.90 -21.72 0.68
C GLN A 312 -1.30 -20.32 0.83
N HIS A 313 0.01 -20.19 0.57
CA HIS A 313 0.73 -18.93 0.73
C HIS A 313 1.44 -18.54 -0.59
N ILE A 314 1.70 -17.25 -0.74
CA ILE A 314 2.48 -16.75 -1.88
C ILE A 314 3.89 -17.33 -1.87
N SER A 315 4.49 -17.53 -0.69
CA SER A 315 5.79 -18.17 -0.57
C SER A 315 5.81 -19.61 -1.10
N ASP A 316 4.68 -20.34 -1.01
CA ASP A 316 4.56 -21.68 -1.58
C ASP A 316 4.60 -21.62 -3.11
N CYS A 317 3.90 -20.64 -3.72
CA CYS A 317 3.98 -20.40 -5.16
C CYS A 317 5.43 -20.12 -5.62
N MET A 318 6.23 -19.44 -4.80
CA MET A 318 7.63 -19.11 -5.13
C MET A 318 8.58 -20.29 -5.02
N GLN A 319 8.20 -21.37 -4.34
CA GLN A 319 8.95 -22.63 -4.35
C GLN A 319 8.72 -23.44 -5.63
N ASP A 320 7.60 -23.22 -6.32
CA ASP A 320 7.31 -23.81 -7.62
C ASP A 320 8.00 -23.01 -8.73
N ASN A 321 8.83 -23.72 -9.53
CA ASN A 321 9.61 -23.08 -10.58
C ASN A 321 8.75 -22.45 -11.68
N ALA A 322 7.60 -23.07 -12.03
CA ALA A 322 6.73 -22.53 -13.07
C ALA A 322 6.04 -21.25 -12.62
N PHE A 323 5.53 -21.20 -11.40
CA PHE A 323 4.92 -19.99 -10.84
C PHE A 323 5.92 -18.86 -10.65
N ARG A 324 7.12 -19.16 -10.17
CA ARG A 324 8.20 -18.17 -10.03
C ARG A 324 8.61 -17.58 -11.38
N GLU A 325 8.81 -18.44 -12.39
CA GLU A 325 9.14 -18.02 -13.76
C GLU A 325 8.00 -17.22 -14.38
N ALA A 326 6.74 -17.65 -14.20
CA ALA A 326 5.59 -16.92 -14.70
C ALA A 326 5.46 -15.53 -14.09
N ALA A 327 5.65 -15.39 -12.78
CA ALA A 327 5.63 -14.09 -12.12
C ALA A 327 6.74 -13.16 -12.66
N TYR A 328 7.95 -13.67 -12.85
CA TYR A 328 9.04 -12.88 -13.41
C TYR A 328 8.74 -12.44 -14.86
N ARG A 329 8.31 -13.36 -15.72
CA ARG A 329 7.97 -13.04 -17.10
C ARG A 329 6.81 -12.09 -17.20
N LEU A 330 5.74 -12.30 -16.43
CA LEU A 330 4.62 -11.37 -16.35
C LEU A 330 5.12 -9.94 -16.06
N MET A 331 5.97 -9.78 -15.05
CA MET A 331 6.55 -8.46 -14.71
C MET A 331 7.38 -7.89 -15.85
N MET A 332 8.29 -8.67 -16.44
CA MET A 332 9.29 -8.13 -17.35
C MET A 332 8.83 -8.06 -18.81
N THR A 333 7.95 -8.96 -19.25
CA THR A 333 7.55 -9.03 -20.67
C THR A 333 6.19 -8.41 -20.95
N GLU A 334 5.31 -8.34 -19.95
CA GLU A 334 3.94 -7.86 -20.16
C GLU A 334 3.59 -6.62 -19.32
N GLN A 335 4.18 -6.45 -18.14
CA GLN A 335 3.88 -5.29 -17.30
C GLN A 335 4.91 -4.15 -17.47
N ALA A 336 6.19 -4.43 -17.35
CA ALA A 336 7.24 -3.42 -17.51
C ALA A 336 7.17 -2.66 -18.86
N PRO A 337 6.89 -3.28 -20.02
CA PRO A 337 6.75 -2.56 -21.28
C PRO A 337 5.59 -1.56 -21.32
N THR A 338 4.63 -1.66 -20.40
CA THR A 338 3.49 -0.75 -20.31
C THR A 338 3.78 0.51 -19.47
N LEU A 339 4.93 0.56 -18.81
CA LEU A 339 5.31 1.63 -17.89
C LEU A 339 6.03 2.78 -18.58
N HIS A 340 5.82 4.00 -18.08
CA HIS A 340 6.52 5.21 -18.49
C HIS A 340 7.32 5.77 -17.31
N ILE A 341 8.28 4.98 -16.80
CA ILE A 341 9.16 5.36 -15.70
C ILE A 341 10.59 5.38 -16.16
N THR A 342 11.36 6.40 -15.74
CA THR A 342 12.76 6.57 -16.06
C THR A 342 13.61 6.47 -14.79
N ASN A 343 14.90 6.16 -14.97
CA ASN A 343 15.87 6.07 -13.87
C ASN A 343 15.56 5.00 -12.80
N VAL A 344 14.83 3.95 -13.19
CA VAL A 344 14.53 2.77 -12.35
C VAL A 344 14.98 1.52 -13.07
N ASP A 345 15.77 0.69 -12.40
CA ASP A 345 16.08 -0.66 -12.90
C ASP A 345 14.89 -1.60 -12.60
N LEU A 346 14.01 -1.76 -13.61
CA LEU A 346 12.83 -2.61 -13.49
C LEU A 346 13.18 -4.08 -13.30
N ASN A 347 14.35 -4.54 -13.79
CA ASN A 347 14.80 -5.91 -13.56
C ASN A 347 15.17 -6.12 -12.09
N GLN A 348 15.95 -5.21 -11.52
CA GLN A 348 16.29 -5.24 -10.09
C GLN A 348 15.02 -5.14 -9.22
N TYR A 349 14.06 -4.32 -9.63
CA TYR A 349 12.77 -4.22 -8.95
C TYR A 349 12.01 -5.55 -8.99
N ALA A 350 11.90 -6.21 -10.16
CA ALA A 350 11.25 -7.51 -10.30
C ALA A 350 11.92 -8.60 -9.43
N GLU A 351 13.27 -8.65 -9.43
CA GLU A 351 14.01 -9.58 -8.58
C GLU A 351 13.73 -9.35 -7.08
N SER A 352 13.68 -8.08 -6.66
CA SER A 352 13.32 -7.73 -5.28
C SER A 352 11.91 -8.17 -4.91
N LEU A 353 10.95 -8.05 -5.84
CA LEU A 353 9.58 -8.52 -5.64
C LEU A 353 9.51 -10.04 -5.47
N LEU A 354 10.24 -10.79 -6.30
CA LEU A 354 10.30 -12.26 -6.15
C LEU A 354 10.89 -12.68 -4.80
N GLN A 355 11.89 -11.97 -4.29
CA GLN A 355 12.46 -12.21 -2.96
C GLN A 355 11.43 -11.92 -1.86
N ARG A 356 10.68 -10.82 -1.96
CA ARG A 356 9.60 -10.49 -1.01
C ARG A 356 8.49 -11.54 -1.03
N PHE A 357 8.05 -11.98 -2.20
CA PHE A 357 7.06 -13.05 -2.35
C PHE A 357 7.53 -14.38 -1.77
N ALA A 358 8.81 -14.67 -1.85
CA ALA A 358 9.40 -15.90 -1.31
C ALA A 358 9.57 -15.88 0.22
N ASN A 359 9.35 -14.74 0.91
CA ASN A 359 9.54 -14.65 2.36
C ASN A 359 8.45 -15.41 3.13
N PRO A 360 8.76 -16.57 3.76
CA PRO A 360 7.77 -17.38 4.47
C PRO A 360 7.36 -16.78 5.83
N ALA A 361 8.15 -15.83 6.36
CA ALA A 361 7.88 -15.22 7.66
C ALA A 361 6.62 -14.36 7.69
N LEU A 362 6.15 -13.90 6.52
CA LEU A 362 4.96 -13.07 6.39
C LEU A 362 3.65 -13.87 6.36
N LYS A 363 3.70 -15.17 6.07
CA LYS A 363 2.52 -16.08 5.97
C LYS A 363 1.38 -15.48 5.14
N HIS A 364 1.71 -14.84 3.98
CA HIS A 364 0.74 -14.10 3.17
C HIS A 364 -0.13 -15.06 2.38
N LYS A 365 -1.39 -15.21 2.79
CA LYS A 365 -2.31 -16.23 2.24
C LYS A 365 -2.85 -15.82 0.88
N THR A 366 -2.87 -16.77 -0.07
CA THR A 366 -3.39 -16.58 -1.42
C THR A 366 -4.84 -16.08 -1.41
N TRP A 367 -5.71 -16.66 -0.57
CA TRP A 367 -7.11 -16.25 -0.48
C TRP A 367 -7.31 -14.81 0.04
N GLN A 368 -6.44 -14.31 0.94
CA GLN A 368 -6.52 -12.93 1.43
C GLN A 368 -6.20 -11.91 0.33
N ILE A 369 -5.23 -12.23 -0.53
CA ILE A 369 -4.86 -11.38 -1.65
C ILE A 369 -5.90 -11.44 -2.76
N ALA A 370 -6.54 -12.61 -2.94
CA ALA A 370 -7.59 -12.83 -3.93
C ALA A 370 -8.90 -12.08 -3.63
N MET A 371 -9.11 -11.60 -2.39
CA MET A 371 -10.30 -10.79 -2.03
C MET A 371 -10.37 -9.50 -2.86
N ASP A 372 -11.59 -8.99 -3.07
CA ASP A 372 -11.90 -7.73 -3.75
C ASP A 372 -11.35 -7.65 -5.18
N GLY A 373 -11.33 -8.79 -5.87
CA GLY A 373 -10.76 -8.91 -7.21
C GLY A 373 -11.44 -8.02 -8.23
N SER A 374 -12.76 -7.82 -8.11
CA SER A 374 -13.53 -6.95 -8.98
C SER A 374 -13.06 -5.49 -8.97
N GLN A 375 -12.56 -5.00 -7.83
CA GLN A 375 -12.00 -3.66 -7.68
C GLN A 375 -10.52 -3.58 -8.08
N LYS A 376 -9.80 -4.70 -7.99
CA LYS A 376 -8.36 -4.76 -8.23
C LYS A 376 -7.99 -5.00 -9.70
N LEU A 377 -8.78 -5.81 -10.39
CA LEU A 377 -8.48 -6.28 -11.74
C LEU A 377 -8.30 -5.16 -12.78
N PRO A 378 -9.16 -4.12 -12.81
CA PRO A 378 -9.04 -3.05 -13.80
C PRO A 378 -7.67 -2.40 -13.82
N GLN A 379 -7.19 -1.91 -12.68
CA GLN A 379 -5.94 -1.15 -12.58
C GLN A 379 -4.68 -2.04 -12.56
N ARG A 380 -4.80 -3.33 -12.15
CA ARG A 380 -3.65 -4.24 -12.03
C ARG A 380 -3.32 -4.99 -13.30
N MET A 381 -4.33 -5.27 -14.15
CA MET A 381 -4.20 -6.10 -15.35
C MET A 381 -4.82 -5.47 -16.59
N LEU A 382 -6.09 -4.98 -16.52
CA LEU A 382 -6.82 -4.57 -17.72
C LEU A 382 -6.24 -3.32 -18.39
N GLU A 383 -5.71 -2.36 -17.62
CA GLU A 383 -5.02 -1.20 -18.19
C GLU A 383 -3.75 -1.61 -18.96
N GLY A 384 -2.98 -2.57 -18.44
CA GLY A 384 -1.84 -3.14 -19.15
C GLY A 384 -2.25 -3.82 -20.46
N ILE A 385 -3.35 -4.59 -20.43
CA ILE A 385 -3.90 -5.24 -21.63
C ILE A 385 -4.32 -4.22 -22.68
N ARG A 386 -4.96 -3.10 -22.31
CA ARG A 386 -5.30 -2.02 -23.26
C ARG A 386 -4.08 -1.49 -24.01
N ILE A 387 -2.97 -1.32 -23.30
CA ILE A 387 -1.71 -0.86 -23.90
C ILE A 387 -1.18 -1.91 -24.89
N HIS A 388 -1.21 -3.19 -24.53
CA HIS A 388 -0.79 -4.26 -25.44
C HIS A 388 -1.67 -4.34 -26.67
N LEU A 389 -3.00 -4.27 -26.52
CA LEU A 389 -3.93 -4.24 -27.63
C LEU A 389 -3.66 -3.07 -28.58
N SER A 390 -3.40 -1.88 -28.05
CA SER A 390 -3.06 -0.69 -28.86
C SER A 390 -1.75 -0.82 -29.61
N ARG A 391 -0.79 -1.60 -29.07
CA ARG A 391 0.55 -1.84 -29.65
C ARG A 391 0.62 -3.11 -30.47
N GLN A 392 -0.46 -3.90 -30.51
CA GLN A 392 -0.49 -5.22 -31.16
C GLN A 392 0.63 -6.16 -30.65
N SER A 393 0.90 -6.12 -29.37
CA SER A 393 1.89 -6.96 -28.68
C SER A 393 1.22 -8.04 -27.85
N ASP A 394 1.95 -9.13 -27.59
CA ASP A 394 1.43 -10.31 -26.86
C ASP A 394 1.32 -10.06 -25.35
N TRP A 395 0.31 -10.70 -24.72
CA TRP A 395 0.02 -10.59 -23.29
C TRP A 395 -0.61 -11.88 -22.69
N PRO A 396 -0.05 -13.08 -22.98
CA PRO A 396 -0.68 -14.35 -22.60
C PRO A 396 -0.74 -14.59 -21.10
N LEU A 397 0.22 -14.06 -20.30
CA LEU A 397 0.21 -14.21 -18.85
C LEU A 397 -0.82 -13.26 -18.20
N LEU A 398 -1.00 -12.06 -18.72
CA LEU A 398 -2.10 -11.18 -18.29
C LEU A 398 -3.47 -11.83 -18.60
N ALA A 399 -3.63 -12.42 -19.77
CA ALA A 399 -4.86 -13.18 -20.12
C ALA A 399 -5.09 -14.33 -19.15
N LEU A 400 -4.04 -15.08 -18.82
CA LEU A 400 -4.11 -16.17 -17.86
C LEU A 400 -4.47 -15.66 -16.45
N GLY A 401 -3.95 -14.52 -16.04
CA GLY A 401 -4.29 -13.89 -14.76
C GLY A 401 -5.75 -13.49 -14.66
N VAL A 402 -6.31 -12.89 -15.72
CA VAL A 402 -7.75 -12.53 -15.80
C VAL A 402 -8.61 -13.79 -15.79
N ALA A 403 -8.27 -14.80 -16.60
CA ALA A 403 -8.98 -16.09 -16.62
C ALA A 403 -8.86 -16.82 -15.27
N GLY A 404 -7.73 -16.71 -14.59
CA GLY A 404 -7.51 -17.21 -13.24
C GLY A 404 -8.46 -16.59 -12.22
N TRP A 405 -8.65 -15.24 -12.28
CA TRP A 405 -9.66 -14.58 -11.48
C TRP A 405 -11.08 -15.11 -11.78
N MET A 406 -11.44 -15.20 -13.06
CA MET A 406 -12.75 -15.73 -13.47
C MET A 406 -12.99 -17.15 -12.94
N ARG A 407 -11.95 -17.99 -12.97
CA ARG A 407 -12.03 -19.38 -12.47
C ARG A 407 -12.16 -19.38 -10.94
N TYR A 408 -11.40 -18.54 -10.22
CA TYR A 408 -11.49 -18.38 -8.78
C TYR A 408 -12.89 -17.93 -8.32
N VAL A 409 -13.45 -16.91 -8.95
CA VAL A 409 -14.79 -16.39 -8.57
C VAL A 409 -15.93 -17.31 -9.01
N SER A 410 -15.65 -18.33 -9.82
CA SER A 410 -16.61 -19.41 -10.13
C SER A 410 -16.89 -20.31 -8.93
N GLY A 411 -16.17 -20.16 -7.82
CA GLY A 411 -16.51 -20.72 -6.51
C GLY A 411 -16.07 -22.16 -6.28
N ILE A 412 -15.28 -22.76 -7.19
CA ILE A 412 -14.76 -24.14 -7.06
C ILE A 412 -13.31 -24.16 -7.52
N ASP A 413 -12.41 -24.73 -6.73
CA ASP A 413 -10.99 -24.89 -7.07
C ASP A 413 -10.73 -26.11 -8.00
N ASP A 414 -9.47 -26.35 -8.34
CA ASP A 414 -9.09 -27.46 -9.22
C ASP A 414 -9.24 -28.84 -8.57
N ALA A 415 -9.33 -28.92 -7.25
CA ALA A 415 -9.62 -30.14 -6.51
C ALA A 415 -11.13 -30.39 -6.33
N GLY A 416 -11.99 -29.46 -6.78
CA GLY A 416 -13.45 -29.53 -6.62
C GLY A 416 -13.96 -29.01 -5.29
N ALA A 417 -13.12 -28.39 -4.46
CA ALA A 417 -13.51 -27.79 -3.20
C ALA A 417 -14.13 -26.41 -3.41
N ALA A 418 -15.11 -26.06 -2.54
CA ALA A 418 -15.77 -24.76 -2.59
C ALA A 418 -14.83 -23.63 -2.16
N ILE A 419 -14.86 -22.51 -2.88
CA ILE A 419 -14.10 -21.29 -2.58
C ILE A 419 -15.02 -20.30 -1.88
N ASP A 420 -14.59 -19.78 -0.72
CA ASP A 420 -15.25 -18.63 -0.05
C ASP A 420 -14.85 -17.33 -0.79
N VAL A 421 -15.59 -17.00 -1.84
CA VAL A 421 -15.34 -15.79 -2.65
C VAL A 421 -15.77 -14.56 -1.85
N ARG A 422 -14.80 -13.70 -1.52
CA ARG A 422 -15.01 -12.44 -0.81
C ARG A 422 -14.75 -11.28 -1.77
N ASP A 423 -15.84 -10.72 -2.30
CA ASP A 423 -15.80 -9.66 -3.30
C ASP A 423 -17.06 -8.78 -3.16
N PRO A 424 -16.97 -7.45 -3.35
CA PRO A 424 -18.15 -6.57 -3.32
C PRO A 424 -19.23 -6.95 -4.32
N LEU A 425 -18.84 -7.54 -5.46
CA LEU A 425 -19.78 -8.01 -6.49
C LEU A 425 -20.15 -9.50 -6.35
N ARG A 426 -19.85 -10.14 -5.19
CA ARG A 426 -20.01 -11.59 -4.99
C ARG A 426 -21.38 -12.10 -5.41
N ASP A 427 -22.45 -11.44 -4.99
CA ASP A 427 -23.82 -11.93 -5.25
C ASP A 427 -24.17 -11.81 -6.74
N LYS A 428 -23.73 -10.75 -7.42
CA LYS A 428 -23.88 -10.55 -8.85
C LYS A 428 -23.06 -11.57 -9.66
N ILE A 429 -21.81 -11.79 -9.26
CA ILE A 429 -20.92 -12.79 -9.86
C ILE A 429 -21.55 -14.19 -9.71
N ARG A 430 -22.00 -14.52 -8.50
CA ARG A 430 -22.62 -15.81 -8.20
C ARG A 430 -23.85 -16.08 -9.07
N ALA A 431 -24.73 -15.10 -9.21
CA ALA A 431 -25.91 -15.22 -10.07
C ALA A 431 -25.53 -15.50 -11.53
N LEU A 432 -24.52 -14.82 -12.07
CA LEU A 432 -24.03 -15.06 -13.44
C LEU A 432 -23.43 -16.45 -13.59
N VAL A 433 -22.66 -16.93 -12.61
CA VAL A 433 -22.01 -18.25 -12.64
C VAL A 433 -23.03 -19.38 -12.52
N GLU A 434 -24.08 -19.24 -11.68
CA GLU A 434 -25.14 -20.24 -11.52
C GLU A 434 -26.06 -20.36 -12.75
N LEU A 435 -26.28 -19.24 -13.45
CA LEU A 435 -27.15 -19.20 -14.64
C LEU A 435 -26.46 -19.57 -15.93
N SER A 436 -25.11 -19.65 -15.97
CA SER A 436 -24.33 -19.92 -17.17
C SER A 436 -23.78 -21.35 -17.20
N SER A 437 -23.76 -21.97 -18.37
CA SER A 437 -22.99 -23.18 -18.63
C SER A 437 -21.48 -22.87 -18.59
N LEU A 438 -20.63 -23.90 -18.50
CA LEU A 438 -19.17 -23.72 -18.51
C LEU A 438 -18.68 -22.98 -19.76
N SER A 439 -19.30 -23.19 -20.91
CA SER A 439 -18.96 -22.54 -22.19
C SER A 439 -19.43 -21.08 -22.26
N GLU A 440 -20.46 -20.70 -21.50
CA GLU A 440 -21.02 -19.34 -21.48
C GLU A 440 -20.42 -18.47 -20.37
N ARG A 441 -19.69 -19.06 -19.44
CA ARG A 441 -19.25 -18.42 -18.21
C ARG A 441 -18.33 -17.22 -18.44
N VAL A 442 -17.42 -17.30 -19.42
CA VAL A 442 -16.55 -16.18 -19.77
C VAL A 442 -17.37 -15.00 -20.28
N SER A 443 -18.28 -15.25 -21.22
CA SER A 443 -19.18 -14.23 -21.77
C SER A 443 -20.08 -13.61 -20.68
N ALA A 444 -20.60 -14.43 -19.77
CA ALA A 444 -21.39 -13.96 -18.64
C ALA A 444 -20.58 -13.06 -17.70
N LEU A 445 -19.36 -13.43 -17.33
CA LEU A 445 -18.50 -12.62 -16.46
C LEU A 445 -18.01 -11.35 -17.16
N LEU A 446 -17.73 -11.39 -18.47
CA LEU A 446 -17.39 -10.20 -19.26
C LEU A 446 -18.55 -9.18 -19.36
N SER A 447 -19.78 -9.58 -19.04
CA SER A 447 -20.91 -8.64 -18.96
C SER A 447 -20.89 -7.71 -17.76
N LEU A 448 -20.00 -7.96 -16.76
CA LEU A 448 -19.81 -7.12 -15.58
C LEU A 448 -19.15 -5.78 -15.97
N ARG A 449 -19.98 -4.78 -16.22
CA ARG A 449 -19.53 -3.44 -16.69
C ARG A 449 -18.72 -2.67 -15.66
N GLU A 450 -18.86 -3.01 -14.39
CA GLU A 450 -18.07 -2.47 -13.29
C GLU A 450 -16.58 -2.87 -13.39
N ILE A 451 -16.28 -3.94 -14.13
CA ILE A 451 -14.93 -4.48 -14.30
C ILE A 451 -14.48 -4.32 -15.75
N PHE A 452 -15.28 -4.80 -16.68
CA PHE A 452 -14.95 -4.89 -18.11
C PHE A 452 -15.68 -3.80 -18.90
N ALA A 453 -14.95 -2.74 -19.20
CA ALA A 453 -15.48 -1.65 -20.00
C ALA A 453 -15.76 -2.07 -21.45
N PRO A 454 -16.66 -1.37 -22.17
CA PRO A 454 -17.09 -1.72 -23.53
C PRO A 454 -15.96 -1.88 -24.55
N ASP A 455 -14.91 -1.07 -24.45
CA ASP A 455 -13.74 -1.09 -25.34
C ASP A 455 -13.01 -2.45 -25.32
N LEU A 456 -12.93 -3.11 -24.16
CA LEU A 456 -12.33 -4.43 -24.02
C LEU A 456 -13.26 -5.53 -24.53
N VAL A 457 -14.52 -5.54 -24.08
CA VAL A 457 -15.44 -6.64 -24.41
C VAL A 457 -15.91 -6.63 -25.87
N GLN A 458 -15.77 -5.52 -26.57
CA GLN A 458 -16.03 -5.39 -28.00
C GLN A 458 -14.80 -5.72 -28.86
N ASN A 459 -13.63 -5.91 -28.25
CA ASN A 459 -12.40 -6.27 -28.95
C ASN A 459 -12.31 -7.80 -29.10
N PRO A 460 -12.38 -8.37 -30.31
CA PRO A 460 -12.34 -9.81 -30.51
C PRO A 460 -11.05 -10.45 -29.98
N GLN A 461 -9.90 -9.82 -30.16
CA GLN A 461 -8.60 -10.30 -29.71
C GLN A 461 -8.57 -10.43 -28.16
N PHE A 462 -9.21 -9.49 -27.44
CA PHE A 462 -9.33 -9.58 -25.99
C PHE A 462 -10.19 -10.79 -25.59
N VAL A 463 -11.37 -10.92 -26.18
CA VAL A 463 -12.32 -12.00 -25.84
C VAL A 463 -11.71 -13.37 -26.12
N GLU A 464 -11.14 -13.57 -27.33
CA GLU A 464 -10.50 -14.83 -27.73
C GLU A 464 -9.34 -15.23 -26.80
N ALA A 465 -8.49 -14.27 -26.40
CA ALA A 465 -7.37 -14.54 -25.50
C ALA A 465 -7.84 -14.98 -24.10
N ILE A 466 -8.88 -14.33 -23.56
CA ILE A 466 -9.46 -14.70 -22.26
C ILE A 466 -10.15 -16.07 -22.34
N GLU A 467 -10.92 -16.33 -23.40
CA GLU A 467 -11.57 -17.64 -23.61
C GLU A 467 -10.56 -18.77 -23.73
N GLN A 468 -9.49 -18.57 -24.49
CA GLN A 468 -8.42 -19.57 -24.62
C GLN A 468 -7.72 -19.85 -23.30
N ALA A 469 -7.40 -18.81 -22.53
CA ALA A 469 -6.79 -18.95 -21.22
C ALA A 469 -7.74 -19.66 -20.23
N TRP A 470 -9.03 -19.31 -20.25
CA TRP A 470 -10.06 -20.00 -19.47
C TRP A 470 -10.15 -21.50 -19.80
N GLN A 471 -10.20 -21.84 -21.10
CA GLN A 471 -10.27 -23.23 -21.55
C GLN A 471 -9.05 -24.03 -21.08
N ASN A 472 -7.85 -23.44 -21.14
CA ASN A 472 -6.63 -24.07 -20.64
C ASN A 472 -6.74 -24.39 -19.13
N ILE A 473 -7.20 -23.44 -18.32
CA ILE A 473 -7.37 -23.68 -16.87
C ILE A 473 -8.46 -24.75 -16.64
N ALA A 474 -9.58 -24.65 -17.34
CA ALA A 474 -10.70 -25.59 -17.17
C ALA A 474 -10.34 -27.03 -17.56
N GLN A 475 -9.49 -27.21 -18.57
CA GLN A 475 -9.10 -28.51 -19.08
C GLN A 475 -7.95 -29.16 -18.30
N TYR A 476 -6.97 -28.36 -17.89
CA TYR A 476 -5.69 -28.88 -17.37
C TYR A 476 -5.41 -28.49 -15.91
N GLY A 477 -6.21 -27.62 -15.33
CA GLY A 477 -5.96 -26.99 -14.04
C GLY A 477 -4.96 -25.84 -14.13
N ALA A 478 -4.94 -25.00 -13.10
CA ALA A 478 -4.16 -23.77 -13.06
C ALA A 478 -2.65 -24.01 -13.20
N HIS A 479 -2.11 -25.03 -12.51
CA HIS A 479 -0.69 -25.33 -12.56
C HIS A 479 -0.21 -25.69 -13.98
N GLN A 480 -0.92 -26.59 -14.65
CA GLN A 480 -0.57 -26.98 -16.02
C GLN A 480 -0.80 -25.86 -17.03
N ALA A 481 -1.84 -25.03 -16.83
CA ALA A 481 -2.08 -23.86 -17.68
C ALA A 481 -0.92 -22.86 -17.60
N VAL A 482 -0.37 -22.60 -16.40
CA VAL A 482 0.85 -21.80 -16.22
C VAL A 482 2.03 -22.40 -17.00
N MET A 483 2.29 -23.70 -16.83
CA MET A 483 3.39 -24.38 -17.53
C MET A 483 3.25 -24.32 -19.05
N GLN A 484 2.04 -24.50 -19.59
CA GLN A 484 1.79 -24.47 -21.03
C GLN A 484 1.96 -23.06 -21.60
N THR A 485 1.47 -22.03 -20.90
CA THR A 485 1.63 -20.63 -21.29
C THR A 485 3.11 -20.25 -21.37
N LEU A 486 3.93 -20.69 -20.40
CA LEU A 486 5.38 -20.48 -20.41
C LEU A 486 6.10 -21.16 -21.59
N LYS A 487 5.66 -22.36 -21.99
CA LYS A 487 6.26 -23.10 -23.11
C LYS A 487 5.93 -22.46 -24.47
N ASN A 488 4.71 -21.92 -24.60
CA ASN A 488 4.25 -21.32 -25.85
C ASN A 488 4.80 -19.90 -26.08
N SER A 489 5.26 -19.24 -25.02
CA SER A 489 5.91 -17.94 -25.10
C SER A 489 7.38 -18.14 -25.51
N GLN A 490 7.79 -17.70 -26.70
CA GLN A 490 9.19 -17.76 -27.19
C GLN A 490 10.07 -16.75 -26.43
N PHE A 491 10.61 -17.12 -25.28
CA PHE A 491 11.59 -16.29 -24.55
C PHE A 491 12.76 -17.12 -24.02
N LEU A 492 13.94 -16.47 -23.94
CA LEU A 492 15.15 -17.03 -23.35
C LEU A 492 14.92 -17.42 -21.88
N PRO A 493 15.39 -18.60 -21.43
CA PRO A 493 15.17 -19.05 -20.08
C PRO A 493 15.81 -18.11 -19.06
N PHE A 494 15.13 -17.92 -17.94
CA PHE A 494 15.65 -17.23 -16.75
C PHE A 494 16.93 -17.95 -16.28
N SER A 495 18.09 -17.30 -16.38
CA SER A 495 19.36 -17.85 -15.90
C SER A 495 19.53 -17.61 -14.39
N GLY A 496 18.60 -18.10 -13.60
CA GLY A 496 18.63 -18.07 -12.14
C GLY A 496 19.46 -19.19 -11.53
N THR A 497 20.60 -19.54 -12.16
CA THR A 497 21.61 -20.43 -11.55
C THR A 497 22.70 -19.61 -10.91
N LYS A 498 22.80 -19.74 -9.59
CA LYS A 498 23.98 -19.47 -8.75
C LYS A 498 25.19 -18.86 -9.49
N ARG A 499 25.24 -17.57 -9.64
CA ARG A 499 26.54 -16.89 -9.76
C ARG A 499 27.14 -16.85 -8.37
N THR A 500 27.90 -17.88 -8.06
CA THR A 500 28.92 -17.89 -7.05
C THR A 500 29.73 -16.60 -7.14
N PHE A 501 29.72 -15.81 -6.09
CA PHE A 501 30.64 -14.69 -5.90
C PHE A 501 32.06 -15.23 -5.80
N VAL A 502 32.71 -15.43 -6.93
CA VAL A 502 34.16 -15.60 -7.04
C VAL A 502 34.62 -14.86 -8.29
N LEU A 503 35.51 -13.93 -8.12
CA LEU A 503 36.25 -13.07 -9.04
C LEU A 503 35.77 -11.61 -9.21
N SER A 504 36.09 -10.82 -8.24
CA SER A 504 36.48 -9.41 -8.40
C SER A 504 37.57 -9.00 -7.40
N ALA A 505 38.53 -9.88 -7.13
CA ALA A 505 39.70 -9.59 -6.29
C ALA A 505 41.03 -9.63 -7.08
N LEU A 506 41.01 -9.57 -8.42
CA LEU A 506 42.23 -9.70 -9.22
C LEU A 506 42.41 -8.63 -10.33
N LEU A 507 41.73 -7.48 -10.23
CA LEU A 507 41.95 -6.36 -11.18
C LEU A 507 42.32 -5.02 -10.50
N PHE A 508 42.79 -5.03 -9.25
CA PHE A 508 43.31 -3.83 -8.57
C PHE A 508 44.82 -3.89 -8.23
N LEU A 509 45.62 -4.72 -8.92
CA LEU A 509 47.08 -4.82 -8.69
C LEU A 509 47.94 -4.70 -9.94
N SER A 510 47.50 -3.95 -10.96
CA SER A 510 48.36 -3.71 -12.13
C SER A 510 48.43 -2.25 -12.61
N PHE A 511 48.28 -1.26 -11.73
CA PHE A 511 48.56 0.15 -12.07
C PHE A 511 49.32 0.86 -10.94
N PHE A 512 50.47 0.35 -10.56
CA PHE A 512 51.52 1.11 -9.88
C PHE A 512 52.85 0.38 -10.07
N ARG A 513 53.42 0.50 -11.27
CA ARG A 513 54.86 0.42 -11.54
C ARG A 513 55.13 0.96 -12.94
N GLN A 514 55.50 2.23 -12.98
CA GLN A 514 56.47 2.91 -13.81
C GLN A 514 56.25 4.40 -13.63
N ASP A 515 57.09 5.04 -12.92
CA ASP A 515 58.18 5.93 -13.28
C ASP A 515 58.61 6.76 -12.06
N CYS A 516 59.98 6.67 -11.88
CA CYS A 516 60.95 7.43 -11.07
C CYS A 516 60.92 7.19 -9.58
#